data_3683a942e0109236f46a08bd2ddd0035
#
_entry.id   3683a942e0109236f46a08bd2ddd0035
#
_cell.length_a   1.000
_cell.length_b   1.000
_cell.length_c   1.000
_cell.angle_alpha   90.00
_cell.angle_beta   90.00
_cell.angle_gamma   90.00
#
_symmetry.space_group_name_H-M   'P 1'
#
loop_
_entity.id
_entity.type
_entity.pdbx_description
1 polymer ?
#
loop_
_entity_poly.entity_id
_entity_poly.type
_entity_poly.pdbx_seq_one_letter_code
_entity_poly.pdbx_strand_id
1 'polypeptide(L)'
;MANNSANWFKQVAQRAEGLGQQRLRVGVTGLSGAGKTTFITSLINQLENHNKGLLARRAPFDRLESVRWQRDNVERAFPYLESLGALSAQPARWPDSTSDLSRVVIDLRFRPQGLLRKLQSPRQLRLEIIDYPGEWLLDLPLLQLDYGQWCEQMRQWLETEPRRSLAG
;
A
#
# COMPACT_ATOMS: atom_id res chain seq x y z
N MET A 1 -2.16 -13.26 10.82
CA MET A 1 -2.05 -11.95 10.13
C MET A 1 -0.74 -11.17 10.38
N ALA A 2 0.11 -11.56 11.31
CA ALA A 2 1.38 -10.86 11.62
C ALA A 2 2.54 -11.10 10.61
N ASN A 3 2.40 -12.04 9.67
CA ASN A 3 3.51 -12.47 8.81
C ASN A 3 3.73 -11.58 7.57
N ASN A 4 2.75 -10.77 7.18
CA ASN A 4 2.83 -9.97 5.95
C ASN A 4 3.60 -8.64 6.14
N SER A 5 3.48 -8.01 7.30
CA SER A 5 4.20 -6.77 7.60
C SER A 5 5.71 -7.01 7.75
N ALA A 6 6.12 -8.13 8.36
CA ALA A 6 7.52 -8.51 8.47
C ALA A 6 8.17 -8.78 7.10
N ASN A 7 7.40 -9.30 6.15
CA ASN A 7 7.89 -9.59 4.80
C ASN A 7 8.11 -8.31 3.98
N TRP A 8 7.23 -7.32 4.13
CA TRP A 8 7.39 -6.02 3.48
C TRP A 8 8.67 -5.30 3.94
N PHE A 9 8.93 -5.24 5.25
CA PHE A 9 10.16 -4.63 5.78
C PHE A 9 11.42 -5.33 5.25
N LYS A 10 11.42 -6.67 5.16
CA LYS A 10 12.52 -7.43 4.56
C LYS A 10 12.74 -7.08 3.09
N GLN A 11 11.68 -6.96 2.31
CA GLN A 11 11.77 -6.58 0.90
C GLN A 11 12.32 -5.15 0.71
N VAL A 12 11.88 -4.20 1.53
CA VAL A 12 12.44 -2.85 1.53
C VAL A 12 13.92 -2.87 1.90
N ALA A 13 14.31 -3.62 2.94
CA ALA A 13 15.69 -3.76 3.36
C ALA A 13 16.58 -4.34 2.24
N GLN A 14 16.17 -5.44 1.62
CA GLN A 14 16.92 -6.06 0.52
C GLN A 14 17.10 -5.12 -0.68
N ARG A 15 16.07 -4.37 -1.04
CA ARG A 15 16.15 -3.40 -2.15
C ARG A 15 16.94 -2.15 -1.78
N ALA A 16 16.87 -1.71 -0.53
CA ALA A 16 17.71 -0.61 -0.04
C ALA A 16 19.20 -0.99 -0.02
N GLU A 17 19.53 -2.28 -0.01
CA GLU A 17 20.90 -2.80 -0.07
C GLU A 17 21.39 -3.08 -1.49
N GLY A 18 20.48 -3.13 -2.49
CA GLY A 18 20.80 -3.34 -3.90
C GLY A 18 21.63 -2.20 -4.50
N LEU A 19 22.35 -2.50 -5.57
CA LEU A 19 23.10 -1.49 -6.33
C LEU A 19 22.15 -0.74 -7.29
N GLY A 20 22.33 0.59 -7.38
CA GLY A 20 21.60 1.44 -8.31
C GLY A 20 20.21 1.87 -7.84
N GLN A 21 19.38 2.29 -8.79
CA GLN A 21 17.99 2.68 -8.55
C GLN A 21 17.09 1.45 -8.55
N GLN A 22 16.50 1.13 -7.41
CA GLN A 22 15.57 0.02 -7.25
C GLN A 22 14.12 0.51 -7.25
N ARG A 23 13.20 -0.35 -7.71
CA ARG A 23 11.75 -0.10 -7.64
C ARG A 23 11.06 -1.21 -6.86
N LEU A 24 10.22 -0.80 -5.93
CA LEU A 24 9.32 -1.70 -5.18
C LEU A 24 7.88 -1.26 -5.40
N ARG A 25 7.07 -2.15 -5.95
CA ARG A 25 5.63 -1.95 -6.10
C ARG A 25 4.89 -2.80 -5.08
N VAL A 26 3.98 -2.17 -4.34
CA VAL A 26 3.19 -2.80 -3.27
C VAL A 26 1.72 -2.54 -3.54
N GLY A 27 0.93 -3.59 -3.65
CA GLY A 27 -0.52 -3.51 -3.66
C GLY A 27 -1.05 -3.60 -2.23
N VAL A 28 -1.91 -2.68 -1.85
CA VAL A 28 -2.67 -2.73 -0.59
C VAL A 28 -4.12 -3.02 -0.92
N THR A 29 -4.66 -4.07 -0.33
CA THR A 29 -6.02 -4.49 -0.60
C THR A 29 -6.69 -5.01 0.65
N GLY A 30 -8.01 -5.08 0.65
CA GLY A 30 -8.86 -5.51 1.76
C GLY A 30 -10.25 -4.88 1.63
N LEU A 31 -11.26 -5.47 2.21
CA LEU A 31 -12.63 -5.00 2.14
C LEU A 31 -12.79 -3.55 2.63
N SER A 32 -13.91 -2.92 2.29
CA SER A 32 -14.27 -1.61 2.81
C SER A 32 -14.20 -1.60 4.34
N GLY A 33 -13.67 -0.53 4.93
CA GLY A 33 -13.48 -0.44 6.39
C GLY A 33 -12.31 -1.25 6.97
N ALA A 34 -11.55 -2.02 6.17
CA ALA A 34 -10.40 -2.82 6.65
C ALA A 34 -9.18 -2.00 7.09
N GLY A 35 -9.23 -0.66 6.99
CA GLY A 35 -8.15 0.23 7.42
C GLY A 35 -7.04 0.45 6.38
N LYS A 36 -7.26 0.14 5.09
CA LYS A 36 -6.28 0.37 4.01
C LYS A 36 -5.78 1.82 3.97
N THR A 37 -6.71 2.75 3.89
CA THR A 37 -6.42 4.20 3.84
C THR A 37 -5.64 4.65 5.07
N THR A 38 -6.04 4.21 6.25
CA THR A 38 -5.34 4.49 7.51
C THR A 38 -3.92 3.94 7.51
N PHE A 39 -3.74 2.70 7.02
CA PHE A 39 -2.42 2.08 6.91
C PHE A 39 -1.51 2.87 5.96
N ILE A 40 -2.00 3.20 4.75
CA ILE A 40 -1.22 3.95 3.75
C ILE A 40 -0.88 5.35 4.28
N THR A 41 -1.85 6.06 4.87
CA THR A 41 -1.64 7.38 5.47
C THR A 41 -0.59 7.33 6.57
N SER A 42 -0.70 6.36 7.48
CA SER A 42 0.26 6.18 8.57
C SER A 42 1.66 5.85 8.06
N LEU A 43 1.77 5.01 7.03
CA LEU A 43 3.04 4.66 6.42
C LEU A 43 3.71 5.89 5.78
N ILE A 44 2.97 6.68 5.01
CA ILE A 44 3.48 7.91 4.41
C ILE A 44 3.95 8.87 5.51
N ASN A 45 3.13 9.09 6.53
CA ASN A 45 3.47 9.96 7.66
C ASN A 45 4.73 9.50 8.40
N GLN A 46 4.90 8.20 8.62
CA GLN A 46 6.11 7.64 9.22
C GLN A 46 7.36 7.82 8.34
N LEU A 47 7.21 7.69 7.03
CA LEU A 47 8.31 7.93 6.09
C LEU A 47 8.68 9.40 6.03
N GLU A 48 7.72 10.31 5.96
CA GLU A 48 7.99 11.76 5.99
C GLU A 48 8.67 12.20 7.30
N ASN A 49 8.27 11.61 8.42
CA ASN A 49 8.83 11.86 9.74
C ASN A 49 9.92 10.83 10.13
N HIS A 50 10.62 10.24 9.15
CA HIS A 50 11.58 9.16 9.35
C HIS A 50 12.67 9.43 10.38
N ASN A 51 13.03 10.70 10.59
CA ASN A 51 14.05 11.12 11.56
C ASN A 51 13.54 11.23 13.01
N LYS A 52 12.24 11.22 13.24
CA LYS A 52 11.60 11.41 14.56
C LYS A 52 10.71 10.24 14.97
N GLY A 53 10.24 9.44 14.01
CA GLY A 53 9.25 8.39 14.22
C GLY A 53 9.84 7.04 14.64
N LEU A 54 8.96 6.05 14.70
CA LEU A 54 9.33 4.66 15.04
C LEU A 54 10.32 4.05 14.04
N LEU A 55 10.33 4.53 12.79
CA LEU A 55 11.24 4.05 11.75
C LEU A 55 12.68 4.53 11.96
N ALA A 56 12.91 5.64 12.66
CA ALA A 56 14.24 6.24 12.84
C ALA A 56 15.29 5.28 13.45
N ARG A 57 14.83 4.29 14.22
CA ARG A 57 15.70 3.32 14.92
C ARG A 57 15.69 1.93 14.30
N ARG A 58 15.03 1.73 13.16
CA ARG A 58 14.90 0.42 12.51
C ARG A 58 15.61 0.39 11.17
N ALA A 59 16.55 -0.53 11.01
CA ALA A 59 17.16 -0.77 9.70
C ALA A 59 16.10 -1.22 8.67
N PRO A 60 16.18 -0.74 7.43
CA PRO A 60 17.18 0.17 6.86
C PRO A 60 16.87 1.67 7.06
N PHE A 61 15.76 2.02 7.70
CA PHE A 61 15.22 3.39 7.79
C PHE A 61 16.08 4.33 8.66
N ASP A 62 16.89 3.78 9.57
CA ASP A 62 17.93 4.52 10.32
C ASP A 62 18.94 5.23 9.39
N ARG A 63 19.03 4.77 8.13
CA ARG A 63 19.88 5.33 7.08
C ARG A 63 19.14 6.16 6.04
N LEU A 64 17.83 6.33 6.20
CA LEU A 64 17.01 7.11 5.30
C LEU A 64 17.42 8.58 5.38
N GLU A 65 17.87 9.12 4.26
CA GLU A 65 18.41 10.48 4.16
C GLU A 65 17.36 11.48 3.69
N SER A 66 16.57 11.07 2.72
CA SER A 66 15.49 11.89 2.21
C SER A 66 14.33 11.06 1.68
N VAL A 67 13.15 11.64 1.78
CA VAL A 67 11.89 11.12 1.25
C VAL A 67 11.33 12.19 0.31
N ARG A 68 11.02 11.80 -0.91
CA ARG A 68 10.36 12.67 -1.89
C ARG A 68 9.09 12.01 -2.38
N TRP A 69 7.99 12.67 -2.14
CA TRP A 69 6.70 12.25 -2.65
C TRP A 69 6.44 12.91 -4.02
N GLN A 70 6.12 12.08 -5.03
CA GLN A 70 5.73 12.58 -6.35
C GLN A 70 4.23 12.86 -6.36
N ARG A 71 3.85 14.14 -6.28
CA ARG A 71 2.43 14.58 -6.27
C ARG A 71 1.91 14.89 -7.66
N ASP A 72 2.76 15.37 -8.57
CA ASP A 72 2.35 16.13 -9.74
C ASP A 72 2.06 15.32 -11.00
N ASN A 73 2.28 13.99 -11.02
CA ASN A 73 2.11 13.15 -12.22
C ASN A 73 1.41 11.83 -11.94
N VAL A 74 0.56 11.78 -10.93
CA VAL A 74 -0.14 10.55 -10.57
C VAL A 74 -1.62 10.74 -10.91
N GLU A 75 -2.05 10.14 -12.02
CA GLU A 75 -3.48 9.93 -12.24
C GLU A 75 -4.05 9.22 -11.01
N ARG A 76 -5.09 9.80 -10.39
CA ARG A 76 -5.72 9.27 -9.17
C ARG A 76 -4.75 9.24 -7.95
N ALA A 77 -4.24 10.40 -7.61
CA ALA A 77 -3.40 10.55 -6.41
C ALA A 77 -4.16 10.16 -5.14
N PHE A 78 -3.47 9.45 -4.24
CA PHE A 78 -4.02 9.11 -2.94
C PHE A 78 -4.30 10.36 -2.08
N PRO A 79 -5.48 10.48 -1.44
CA PRO A 79 -5.90 11.69 -0.69
C PRO A 79 -5.21 11.77 0.69
N TYR A 80 -3.88 11.88 0.71
CA TYR A 80 -3.08 11.81 1.94
C TYR A 80 -3.40 12.90 2.95
N LEU A 81 -3.45 14.17 2.50
CA LEU A 81 -3.64 15.30 3.42
C LEU A 81 -5.02 15.29 4.08
N GLU A 82 -6.04 14.90 3.31
CA GLU A 82 -7.40 14.74 3.81
C GLU A 82 -7.48 13.61 4.83
N SER A 83 -6.92 12.46 4.49
CA SER A 83 -6.87 11.28 5.36
C SER A 83 -6.07 11.56 6.64
N LEU A 84 -4.94 12.25 6.55
CA LEU A 84 -4.14 12.65 7.70
C LEU A 84 -4.92 13.65 8.58
N GLY A 85 -5.62 14.60 7.98
CA GLY A 85 -6.47 15.56 8.68
C GLY A 85 -7.59 14.86 9.47
N ALA A 86 -8.25 13.87 8.86
CA ALA A 86 -9.29 13.08 9.53
C ALA A 86 -8.73 12.31 10.74
N LEU A 87 -7.58 11.64 10.59
CA LEU A 87 -6.93 10.89 11.67
C LEU A 87 -6.39 11.78 12.79
N SER A 88 -6.02 13.02 12.48
CA SER A 88 -5.48 13.99 13.43
C SER A 88 -6.54 14.90 14.06
N ALA A 89 -7.79 14.80 13.64
CA ALA A 89 -8.90 15.60 14.17
C ALA A 89 -9.20 15.25 15.64
N GLN A 90 -9.88 16.18 16.34
CA GLN A 90 -10.34 15.94 17.72
C GLN A 90 -11.87 16.14 17.76
N PRO A 91 -12.66 15.07 17.93
CA PRO A 91 -12.25 13.66 18.00
C PRO A 91 -11.72 13.14 16.65
N ALA A 92 -10.79 12.17 16.70
CA ALA A 92 -10.26 11.53 15.52
C ALA A 92 -11.37 10.84 14.73
N ARG A 93 -11.30 10.92 13.39
CA ARG A 93 -12.26 10.30 12.47
C ARG A 93 -11.56 9.35 11.51
N TRP A 94 -12.24 8.30 11.15
CA TRP A 94 -11.76 7.42 10.09
C TRP A 94 -11.79 8.17 8.76
N PRO A 95 -10.75 8.04 7.92
CA PRO A 95 -10.80 8.53 6.55
C PRO A 95 -11.92 7.83 5.78
N ASP A 96 -12.48 8.53 4.80
CA ASP A 96 -13.47 7.95 3.91
C ASP A 96 -12.91 6.74 3.16
N SER A 97 -13.76 5.75 2.89
CA SER A 97 -13.36 4.57 2.13
C SER A 97 -13.07 4.95 0.69
N THR A 98 -11.94 4.54 0.18
CA THR A 98 -11.55 4.73 -1.22
C THR A 98 -12.36 3.75 -2.08
N SER A 99 -13.24 4.27 -2.94
CA SER A 99 -14.00 3.48 -3.93
C SER A 99 -13.19 3.21 -5.20
N ASP A 100 -12.15 3.99 -5.43
CA ASP A 100 -11.35 3.98 -6.64
C ASP A 100 -9.91 3.52 -6.40
N LEU A 101 -9.28 3.03 -7.47
CA LEU A 101 -7.85 2.76 -7.46
C LEU A 101 -7.07 4.05 -7.25
N SER A 102 -6.23 4.09 -6.24
CA SER A 102 -5.33 5.21 -6.01
C SER A 102 -3.86 4.79 -5.92
N ARG A 103 -2.97 5.73 -6.17
CA ARG A 103 -1.54 5.45 -6.28
C ARG A 103 -0.70 6.49 -5.55
N VAL A 104 0.34 6.00 -4.88
CA VAL A 104 1.37 6.81 -4.23
C VAL A 104 2.74 6.42 -4.77
N VAL A 105 3.56 7.39 -5.11
CA VAL A 105 4.96 7.16 -5.52
C VAL A 105 5.89 7.97 -4.62
N ILE A 106 6.80 7.27 -3.94
CA ILE A 106 7.74 7.85 -2.98
C ILE A 106 9.16 7.44 -3.38
N ASP A 107 10.02 8.42 -3.58
CA ASP A 107 11.45 8.19 -3.79
C ASP A 107 12.17 8.29 -2.45
N LEU A 108 12.79 7.19 -2.05
CA LEU A 108 13.55 7.03 -0.82
C LEU A 108 15.04 7.00 -1.14
N ARG A 109 15.83 7.82 -0.42
CA ARG A 109 17.27 7.88 -0.57
C ARG A 109 17.93 7.42 0.71
N PHE A 110 18.82 6.43 0.60
CA PHE A 110 19.52 5.82 1.74
C PHE A 110 21.01 6.10 1.68
N ARG A 111 21.61 6.37 2.83
CA ARG A 111 23.06 6.46 2.98
C ARG A 111 23.71 5.10 2.76
N PRO A 112 24.86 5.04 2.05
CA PRO A 112 25.61 3.81 1.89
C PRO A 112 26.11 3.27 3.22
N GLN A 113 26.35 1.96 3.29
CA GLN A 113 26.98 1.28 4.43
C GLN A 113 28.40 0.83 4.10
N GLY A 114 29.19 0.58 5.15
CA GLY A 114 30.50 -0.04 5.07
C GLY A 114 31.67 0.94 5.07
N LEU A 115 32.89 0.41 5.03
CA LEU A 115 34.14 1.16 5.10
C LEU A 115 34.32 2.12 3.92
N LEU A 116 33.82 1.75 2.74
CA LEU A 116 33.90 2.55 1.50
C LEU A 116 32.69 3.49 1.27
N ARG A 117 31.90 3.75 2.31
CA ARG A 117 30.66 4.58 2.21
C ARG A 117 30.87 5.96 1.58
N LYS A 118 32.07 6.56 1.74
CA LYS A 118 32.38 7.86 1.17
C LYS A 118 32.59 7.85 -0.35
N LEU A 119 32.89 6.67 -0.91
CA LEU A 119 33.11 6.47 -2.35
C LEU A 119 31.87 5.90 -3.06
N GLN A 120 30.83 5.55 -2.32
CA GLN A 120 29.60 4.97 -2.89
C GLN A 120 28.52 6.05 -3.03
N SER A 121 27.84 6.03 -4.16
CA SER A 121 26.64 6.87 -4.36
C SER A 121 25.50 6.44 -3.43
N PRO A 122 24.68 7.40 -2.97
CA PRO A 122 23.47 7.07 -2.23
C PRO A 122 22.57 6.11 -3.02
N ARG A 123 21.96 5.17 -2.31
CA ARG A 123 21.05 4.19 -2.90
C ARG A 123 19.67 4.80 -2.99
N GLN A 124 18.98 4.55 -4.09
CA GLN A 124 17.64 5.07 -4.33
C GLN A 124 16.65 3.92 -4.46
N LEU A 125 15.56 4.01 -3.72
CA LEU A 125 14.43 3.09 -3.82
C LEU A 125 13.18 3.90 -4.18
N ARG A 126 12.56 3.58 -5.32
CA ARG A 126 11.24 4.06 -5.66
C ARG A 126 10.19 3.10 -5.12
N LEU A 127 9.44 3.55 -4.12
CA LEU A 127 8.30 2.84 -3.55
C LEU A 127 7.03 3.31 -4.25
N GLU A 128 6.32 2.38 -4.85
CA GLU A 128 5.02 2.61 -5.49
C GLU A 128 3.97 1.82 -4.72
N ILE A 129 3.02 2.51 -4.10
CA ILE A 129 1.92 1.92 -3.36
C ILE A 129 0.66 2.09 -4.18
N ILE A 130 -0.06 1.00 -4.41
CA ILE A 130 -1.31 0.98 -5.14
C ILE A 130 -2.40 0.53 -4.17
N ASP A 131 -3.37 1.41 -3.92
CA ASP A 131 -4.57 1.10 -3.12
C ASP A 131 -5.63 0.51 -4.05
N TYR A 132 -5.92 -0.78 -3.86
CA TYR A 132 -6.93 -1.49 -4.63
C TYR A 132 -8.24 -1.55 -3.86
N PRO A 133 -9.38 -1.24 -4.49
CA PRO A 133 -10.69 -1.55 -3.92
C PRO A 133 -10.76 -3.04 -3.58
N GLY A 134 -11.11 -3.35 -2.33
CA GLY A 134 -11.12 -4.74 -1.87
C GLY A 134 -12.19 -5.59 -2.54
N GLU A 135 -13.22 -4.95 -2.99
CA GLU A 135 -14.34 -5.53 -3.73
C GLU A 135 -13.86 -6.23 -5.01
N TRP A 136 -12.83 -5.70 -5.66
CA TRP A 136 -12.26 -6.33 -6.86
C TRP A 136 -11.64 -7.70 -6.61
N LEU A 137 -11.24 -7.99 -5.36
CA LEU A 137 -10.74 -9.32 -5.01
C LEU A 137 -11.83 -10.38 -5.01
N LEU A 138 -13.08 -9.99 -4.80
CA LEU A 138 -14.21 -10.90 -4.85
C LEU A 138 -14.47 -11.38 -6.28
N ASP A 139 -14.07 -10.59 -7.28
CA ASP A 139 -14.26 -10.89 -8.68
C ASP A 139 -13.09 -11.71 -9.27
N LEU A 140 -11.94 -11.79 -8.59
CA LEU A 140 -10.78 -12.55 -9.09
C LEU A 140 -11.09 -14.02 -9.41
N PRO A 141 -11.87 -14.77 -8.62
CA PRO A 141 -12.24 -16.14 -8.96
C PRO A 141 -13.02 -16.22 -10.27
N LEU A 142 -13.77 -15.17 -10.62
CA LEU A 142 -14.58 -15.12 -11.84
C LEU A 142 -13.72 -15.06 -13.10
N LEU A 143 -12.50 -14.52 -13.01
CA LEU A 143 -11.55 -14.44 -14.13
C LEU A 143 -11.06 -15.83 -14.59
N GLN A 144 -11.25 -16.87 -13.79
CA GLN A 144 -10.85 -18.23 -14.11
C GLN A 144 -11.98 -19.03 -14.78
N LEU A 145 -13.17 -18.44 -14.88
CA LEU A 145 -14.38 -19.07 -15.44
C LEU A 145 -14.57 -18.61 -16.88
N ASP A 146 -14.96 -19.52 -17.75
CA ASP A 146 -15.59 -19.13 -18.99
C ASP A 146 -17.04 -18.67 -18.77
N TYR A 147 -17.66 -18.09 -19.79
CA TYR A 147 -19.00 -17.55 -19.68
C TYR A 147 -20.05 -18.62 -19.25
N GLY A 148 -19.95 -19.84 -19.78
CA GLY A 148 -20.84 -20.93 -19.44
C GLY A 148 -20.70 -21.35 -17.98
N GLN A 149 -19.48 -21.51 -17.52
CA GLN A 149 -19.17 -21.83 -16.11
C GLN A 149 -19.64 -20.72 -15.16
N TRP A 150 -19.44 -19.47 -15.56
CA TRP A 150 -19.93 -18.32 -14.79
C TRP A 150 -21.46 -18.33 -14.67
N CYS A 151 -22.20 -18.52 -15.78
CA CYS A 151 -23.65 -18.60 -15.79
C CYS A 151 -24.16 -19.71 -14.86
N GLU A 152 -23.56 -20.90 -14.94
CA GLU A 152 -23.97 -22.04 -14.11
C GLU A 152 -23.71 -21.77 -12.63
N GLN A 153 -22.56 -21.18 -12.28
CA GLN A 153 -22.26 -20.81 -10.91
C GLN A 153 -23.23 -19.74 -10.37
N MET A 154 -23.56 -18.73 -11.18
CA MET A 154 -24.55 -17.70 -10.80
C MET A 154 -25.93 -18.32 -10.57
N ARG A 155 -26.36 -19.23 -11.45
CA ARG A 155 -27.64 -19.97 -11.29
C ARG A 155 -27.68 -20.74 -9.98
N GLN A 156 -26.63 -21.48 -9.65
CA GLN A 156 -26.54 -22.23 -8.39
C GLN A 156 -26.57 -21.31 -7.18
N TRP A 157 -25.90 -20.14 -7.24
CA TRP A 157 -25.93 -19.17 -6.16
C TRP A 157 -27.29 -18.54 -5.93
N LEU A 158 -28.05 -18.30 -6.99
CA LEU A 158 -29.44 -17.78 -6.89
C LEU A 158 -30.40 -18.81 -6.29
N GLU A 159 -30.15 -20.09 -6.48
CA GLU A 159 -30.94 -21.17 -5.90
C GLU A 159 -30.72 -21.42 -4.41
N THR A 160 -29.62 -20.85 -3.84
CA THR A 160 -29.29 -21.01 -2.41
C THR A 160 -29.99 -19.98 -1.54
N GLU A 161 -30.47 -20.39 -0.37
CA GLU A 161 -30.97 -19.47 0.65
C GLU A 161 -29.82 -18.69 1.30
N PRO A 162 -29.99 -17.39 1.64
CA PRO A 162 -31.22 -16.58 1.56
C PRO A 162 -31.42 -15.89 0.19
N ARG A 163 -30.59 -16.11 -0.80
CA ARG A 163 -30.63 -15.39 -2.09
C ARG A 163 -31.88 -15.73 -2.88
N ARG A 164 -32.35 -16.97 -2.78
CA ARG A 164 -33.59 -17.41 -3.43
C ARG A 164 -34.80 -16.58 -3.01
N SER A 165 -34.85 -16.20 -1.73
CA SER A 165 -35.95 -15.39 -1.19
C SER A 165 -35.89 -13.92 -1.60
N LEU A 166 -34.71 -13.45 -2.06
CA LEU A 166 -34.48 -12.07 -2.49
C LEU A 166 -34.63 -11.89 -4.02
N ALA A 167 -34.54 -12.97 -4.78
CA ALA A 167 -34.55 -12.96 -6.26
C ALA A 167 -35.99 -13.24 -6.84
N GLY A 168 -36.99 -13.45 -5.98
CA GLY A 168 -38.40 -13.75 -6.35
C GLY A 168 -39.24 -12.51 -6.53
#